data_98bd48235b6b27d6241374b17129e13b
#
_entry.id   98bd48235b6b27d6241374b17129e13b
#
_cell.length_a   1.000
_cell.length_b   1.000
_cell.length_c   1.000
_cell.angle_alpha   90.00
_cell.angle_beta   90.00
_cell.angle_gamma   90.00
#
_symmetry.space_group_name_H-M   'P 1'
#
loop_
_entity.id
_entity.type
_entity.pdbx_description
1 polymer ?
#
loop_
_entity_poly.entity_id
_entity_poly.type
_entity_poly.pdbx_seq_one_letter_code
_entity_poly.pdbx_strand_id
1 'polypeptide(L)'
;MIASTQIPAIRNLYATQADTAGNSGFDLYMPETTVFPAGQVTYADFGVQMMTPDGTGFFLLPRSSISKTPLRLANSVGLIDPTYRGSLMAALENTSSGDITIHAGTRIMQVCLPSLMPFRVEWADYLPQTQRGAGGFGSTGK
;
A
#
# COMPACT_ATOMS: atom_id res chain seq x y z
N MET A 1 7.78 -2.53 -11.97
CA MET A 1 6.81 -1.70 -11.21
C MET A 1 7.23 -0.24 -11.25
N ILE A 2 6.32 0.64 -11.56
CA ILE A 2 6.55 2.08 -11.60
C ILE A 2 5.80 2.72 -10.46
N ALA A 3 6.47 3.59 -9.69
CA ALA A 3 5.90 4.28 -8.55
C ALA A 3 6.03 5.79 -8.69
N SER A 4 5.15 6.51 -8.03
CA SER A 4 5.19 7.96 -7.95
C SER A 4 4.64 8.44 -6.61
N THR A 5 5.17 9.54 -6.13
CA THR A 5 4.60 10.29 -5.02
C THR A 5 4.92 11.77 -5.23
N GLN A 6 3.97 12.63 -4.87
CA GLN A 6 4.14 14.08 -4.94
C GLN A 6 4.74 14.67 -3.66
N ILE A 7 5.01 13.82 -2.66
CA ILE A 7 5.47 14.25 -1.34
C ILE A 7 6.92 13.82 -1.15
N PRO A 8 7.88 14.76 -1.16
CA PRO A 8 9.31 14.43 -1.05
C PRO A 8 9.67 13.63 0.21
N ALA A 9 9.03 13.92 1.33
CA ALA A 9 9.27 13.18 2.57
C ALA A 9 8.88 11.70 2.45
N ILE A 10 7.81 11.38 1.71
CA ILE A 10 7.42 9.99 1.43
C ILE A 10 8.43 9.33 0.51
N ARG A 11 8.85 10.03 -0.57
CA ARG A 11 9.86 9.50 -1.48
C ARG A 11 11.14 9.11 -0.75
N ASN A 12 11.55 9.91 0.22
CA ASN A 12 12.76 9.67 1.02
C ASN A 12 12.68 8.39 1.87
N LEU A 13 11.50 7.96 2.27
CA LEU A 13 11.33 6.69 2.99
C LEU A 13 11.82 5.49 2.18
N TYR A 14 11.83 5.59 0.86
CA TYR A 14 12.22 4.53 -0.06
C TYR A 14 13.61 4.74 -0.66
N ALA A 15 14.42 5.64 -0.10
CA ALA A 15 15.72 6.01 -0.67
C ALA A 15 16.68 4.82 -0.82
N THR A 16 16.57 3.82 0.07
CA THR A 16 17.43 2.64 0.08
C THR A 16 16.72 1.36 -0.38
N GLN A 17 15.46 1.44 -0.80
CA GLN A 17 14.67 0.28 -1.22
C GLN A 17 14.32 0.42 -2.71
N ALA A 18 15.14 -0.18 -3.57
CA ALA A 18 14.97 -0.12 -5.03
C ALA A 18 14.24 -1.33 -5.61
N ASP A 19 14.17 -2.43 -4.86
CA ASP A 19 13.60 -3.69 -5.33
C ASP A 19 13.07 -4.53 -4.15
N THR A 20 12.65 -5.74 -4.45
CA THR A 20 12.14 -6.68 -3.43
C THR A 20 13.25 -7.46 -2.73
N ALA A 21 14.51 -7.19 -3.02
CA ALA A 21 15.69 -7.91 -2.48
C ALA A 21 15.59 -9.44 -2.63
N GLY A 22 15.08 -9.89 -3.79
CA GLY A 22 14.88 -11.31 -4.08
C GLY A 22 13.63 -11.93 -3.48
N ASN A 23 12.83 -11.15 -2.72
CA ASN A 23 11.55 -11.58 -2.17
C ASN A 23 10.40 -11.22 -3.12
N SER A 24 9.20 -11.71 -2.82
CA SER A 24 8.01 -11.41 -3.63
C SER A 24 7.40 -10.05 -3.32
N GLY A 25 7.55 -9.55 -2.09
CA GLY A 25 6.89 -8.35 -1.61
C GLY A 25 7.81 -7.13 -1.57
N PHE A 26 7.27 -5.99 -1.96
CA PHE A 26 7.88 -4.68 -1.78
C PHE A 26 7.17 -3.97 -0.64
N ASP A 27 7.90 -3.67 0.43
CA ASP A 27 7.33 -3.09 1.65
C ASP A 27 6.89 -1.65 1.45
N LEU A 28 5.74 -1.30 2.04
CA LEU A 28 5.27 0.08 2.14
C LEU A 28 5.51 0.61 3.55
N TYR A 29 5.99 1.84 3.63
CA TYR A 29 6.25 2.53 4.90
C TYR A 29 5.05 3.37 5.29
N MET A 30 4.67 3.30 6.58
CA MET A 30 3.73 4.26 7.15
C MET A 30 4.34 5.66 7.07
N PRO A 31 3.71 6.60 6.34
CA PRO A 31 4.29 7.95 6.21
C PRO A 31 4.16 8.79 7.47
N GLU A 32 3.15 8.49 8.29
CA GLU A 32 2.85 9.24 9.51
C GLU A 32 2.51 8.30 10.65
N THR A 33 2.82 8.70 11.87
CA THR A 33 2.36 8.02 13.07
C THR A 33 0.83 8.12 13.13
N THR A 34 0.17 6.96 13.20
CA THR A 34 -1.28 6.86 13.07
C THR A 34 -1.86 6.10 14.26
N VAL A 35 -2.94 6.64 14.81
CA VAL A 35 -3.74 5.98 15.84
C VAL A 35 -4.89 5.22 15.15
N PHE A 36 -5.03 3.95 15.52
CA PHE A 36 -6.11 3.09 15.06
C PHE A 36 -7.08 2.89 16.24
N PRO A 37 -8.25 3.56 16.23
CA PRO A 37 -9.22 3.44 17.33
C PRO A 37 -9.74 2.02 17.48
N ALA A 38 -9.98 1.63 18.71
CA ALA A 38 -10.48 0.30 19.08
C ALA A 38 -11.74 -0.06 18.30
N GLY A 39 -11.79 -1.25 17.74
CA GLY A 39 -12.97 -1.80 17.07
C GLY A 39 -13.36 -1.13 15.76
N GLN A 40 -12.52 -0.25 15.21
CA GLN A 40 -12.83 0.53 14.01
C GLN A 40 -11.94 0.18 12.85
N VAL A 41 -12.42 0.44 11.64
CA VAL A 41 -11.63 0.42 10.41
C VAL A 41 -11.09 1.82 10.14
N THR A 42 -9.78 1.93 9.96
CA THR A 42 -9.10 3.18 9.59
C THR A 42 -8.36 2.97 8.27
N TYR A 43 -8.48 3.92 7.37
CA TYR A 43 -7.79 3.87 6.08
C TYR A 43 -6.40 4.46 6.25
N ALA A 44 -5.37 3.63 6.10
CA ALA A 44 -3.98 4.07 6.06
C ALA A 44 -3.61 4.44 4.64
N ASP A 45 -3.26 5.70 4.41
CA ASP A 45 -2.84 6.20 3.10
C ASP A 45 -1.31 6.23 3.06
N PHE A 46 -0.73 5.44 2.15
CA PHE A 46 0.73 5.37 2.02
C PHE A 46 1.32 6.50 1.18
N GLY A 47 0.48 7.27 0.48
CA GLY A 47 0.92 8.41 -0.31
C GLY A 47 1.73 8.05 -1.55
N VAL A 48 1.69 6.79 -1.97
CA VAL A 48 2.41 6.27 -3.13
C VAL A 48 1.42 5.75 -4.15
N GLN A 49 1.60 6.12 -5.40
CA GLN A 49 0.90 5.55 -6.54
C GLN A 49 1.80 4.52 -7.21
N MET A 50 1.23 3.41 -7.68
CA MET A 50 2.00 2.38 -8.37
C MET A 50 1.22 1.80 -9.55
N MET A 51 1.96 1.35 -10.56
CA MET A 51 1.41 0.61 -11.69
C MET A 51 2.43 -0.40 -12.20
N THR A 52 1.93 -1.47 -12.84
CA THR A 52 2.80 -2.38 -13.59
C THR A 52 2.97 -1.85 -15.02
N PRO A 53 4.17 -1.99 -15.64
CA PRO A 53 4.36 -1.53 -17.01
C PRO A 53 3.61 -2.38 -18.06
N ASP A 54 3.25 -3.62 -17.73
CA ASP A 54 2.59 -4.54 -18.65
C ASP A 54 1.05 -4.50 -18.58
N GLY A 55 0.49 -3.62 -17.74
CA GLY A 55 -0.95 -3.45 -17.63
C GLY A 55 -1.66 -4.50 -16.79
N THR A 56 -0.93 -5.30 -15.99
CA THR A 56 -1.56 -6.20 -15.02
C THR A 56 -1.90 -5.48 -13.72
N GLY A 57 -2.86 -6.01 -12.99
CA GLY A 57 -3.10 -5.62 -11.60
C GLY A 57 -2.04 -6.20 -10.68
N PHE A 58 -2.12 -5.84 -9.40
CA PHE A 58 -1.22 -6.38 -8.38
C PHE A 58 -1.94 -6.42 -7.03
N PHE A 59 -1.30 -7.04 -6.04
CA PHE A 59 -1.88 -7.20 -4.70
C PHE A 59 -1.23 -6.26 -3.69
N LEU A 60 -2.06 -5.72 -2.82
CA LEU A 60 -1.65 -5.06 -1.58
C LEU A 60 -1.99 -5.98 -0.42
N LEU A 61 -0.98 -6.52 0.23
CA LEU A 61 -1.12 -7.55 1.26
C LEU A 61 -0.50 -7.07 2.57
N PRO A 62 -1.00 -7.56 3.72
CA PRO A 62 -0.28 -7.39 4.97
C PRO A 62 1.06 -8.11 4.93
N ARG A 63 2.04 -7.56 5.63
CA ARG A 63 3.26 -8.29 5.96
C ARG A 63 2.97 -9.25 7.13
N SER A 64 3.76 -10.30 7.23
CA SER A 64 3.62 -11.26 8.34
C SER A 64 3.70 -10.62 9.73
N SER A 65 4.44 -9.51 9.86
CA SER A 65 4.56 -8.77 11.11
C SER A 65 3.25 -8.14 11.61
N ILE A 66 2.23 -8.01 10.75
CA ILE A 66 0.92 -7.53 11.20
C ILE A 66 0.30 -8.48 12.24
N SER A 67 0.68 -9.76 12.21
CA SER A 67 0.22 -10.77 13.16
C SER A 67 0.60 -10.47 14.61
N LYS A 68 1.58 -9.58 14.82
CA LYS A 68 2.01 -9.12 16.16
C LYS A 68 1.20 -7.92 16.65
N THR A 69 0.20 -7.51 15.91
CA THR A 69 -0.69 -6.37 16.21
C THR A 69 -2.14 -6.84 16.21
N PRO A 70 -3.07 -6.10 16.79
CA PRO A 70 -4.50 -6.39 16.66
C PRO A 70 -5.08 -5.93 15.32
N LEU A 71 -4.27 -5.43 14.39
CA LEU A 71 -4.73 -4.98 13.07
C LEU A 71 -4.88 -6.13 12.11
N ARG A 72 -5.87 -6.01 11.23
CA ARG A 72 -6.00 -6.86 10.06
C ARG A 72 -6.62 -6.08 8.90
N LEU A 73 -6.33 -6.53 7.68
CA LEU A 73 -6.89 -5.93 6.48
C LEU A 73 -8.38 -6.28 6.37
N ALA A 74 -9.23 -5.26 6.39
CA ALA A 74 -10.68 -5.46 6.46
C ALA A 74 -11.25 -6.15 5.22
N ASN A 75 -10.64 -5.94 4.06
CA ASN A 75 -11.03 -6.59 2.80
C ASN A 75 -10.19 -7.85 2.47
N SER A 76 -9.47 -8.39 3.43
CA SER A 76 -8.66 -9.61 3.34
C SER A 76 -7.48 -9.50 2.39
N VAL A 77 -7.70 -9.19 1.13
CA VAL A 77 -6.69 -9.01 0.09
C VAL A 77 -7.00 -7.75 -0.68
N GLY A 78 -6.04 -6.86 -0.77
CA GLY A 78 -6.16 -5.66 -1.60
C GLY A 78 -5.85 -5.97 -3.06
N LEU A 79 -6.83 -5.81 -3.94
CA LEU A 79 -6.65 -5.93 -5.38
C LEU A 79 -6.50 -4.52 -5.95
N ILE A 80 -5.36 -4.26 -6.57
CA ILE A 80 -5.12 -2.98 -7.24
C ILE A 80 -5.26 -3.21 -8.74
N ASP A 81 -6.31 -2.64 -9.30
CA ASP A 81 -6.59 -2.76 -10.74
C ASP A 81 -5.54 -2.03 -11.57
N PRO A 82 -5.28 -2.49 -12.81
CA PRO A 82 -4.28 -1.84 -13.66
C PRO A 82 -4.59 -0.39 -14.02
N THR A 83 -5.84 0.02 -13.87
CA THR A 83 -6.30 1.38 -14.18
C THR A 83 -6.33 2.32 -12.98
N TYR A 84 -6.11 1.81 -11.77
CA TYR A 84 -6.11 2.63 -10.55
C TYR A 84 -4.87 3.53 -10.52
N ARG A 85 -5.08 4.83 -10.30
CA ARG A 85 -3.99 5.84 -10.23
C ARG A 85 -3.98 6.61 -8.93
N GLY A 86 -4.80 6.19 -7.96
CA GLY A 86 -4.80 6.80 -6.64
C GLY A 86 -3.64 6.32 -5.78
N SER A 87 -3.53 6.94 -4.64
CA SER A 87 -2.62 6.51 -3.58
C SER A 87 -2.97 5.11 -3.09
N LEU A 88 -1.97 4.29 -2.80
CA LEU A 88 -2.18 2.99 -2.18
C LEU A 88 -2.68 3.20 -0.75
N MET A 89 -3.78 2.56 -0.42
CA MET A 89 -4.44 2.67 0.88
C MET A 89 -4.82 1.30 1.40
N ALA A 90 -4.72 1.12 2.71
CA ALA A 90 -5.15 -0.11 3.37
C ALA A 90 -6.28 0.20 4.38
N ALA A 91 -7.38 -0.54 4.26
CA ALA A 91 -8.47 -0.51 5.24
C ALA A 91 -8.11 -1.46 6.38
N LEU A 92 -7.65 -0.92 7.51
CA LEU A 92 -7.14 -1.70 8.63
C LEU A 92 -8.12 -1.65 9.80
N GLU A 93 -8.58 -2.82 10.23
CA GLU A 93 -9.46 -2.98 11.39
C GLU A 93 -8.62 -3.23 12.63
N ASN A 94 -8.85 -2.45 13.69
CA ASN A 94 -8.33 -2.75 15.03
C ASN A 94 -9.29 -3.68 15.74
N THR A 95 -8.91 -4.95 15.90
CA THR A 95 -9.76 -5.99 16.48
C THR A 95 -9.75 -6.02 18.01
N SER A 96 -9.00 -5.13 18.65
CA SER A 96 -8.87 -5.07 20.10
C SER A 96 -9.85 -4.05 20.73
N SER A 97 -9.90 -4.05 22.04
CA SER A 97 -10.70 -3.10 22.82
C SER A 97 -9.96 -1.82 23.20
N GLY A 98 -8.70 -1.68 22.79
CA GLY A 98 -7.88 -0.49 23.04
C GLY A 98 -7.36 0.12 21.73
N ASP A 99 -7.15 1.43 21.75
CA ASP A 99 -6.51 2.11 20.62
C ASP A 99 -5.07 1.65 20.48
N ILE A 100 -4.58 1.54 19.25
CA ILE A 100 -3.16 1.27 18.98
C ILE A 100 -2.55 2.36 18.13
N THR A 101 -1.25 2.56 18.32
CA THR A 101 -0.47 3.52 17.55
C THR A 101 0.56 2.77 16.71
N ILE A 102 0.57 3.05 15.41
CA ILE A 102 1.62 2.57 14.50
C ILE A 102 2.48 3.78 14.12
N HIS A 103 3.77 3.70 14.41
CA HIS A 103 4.68 4.81 14.19
C HIS A 103 5.05 4.97 12.72
N ALA A 104 5.33 6.21 12.32
CA ALA A 104 5.90 6.51 11.01
C ALA A 104 7.14 5.66 10.75
N GLY A 105 7.31 5.19 9.51
CA GLY A 105 8.41 4.32 9.12
C GLY A 105 8.17 2.83 9.39
N THR A 106 7.10 2.46 10.08
CA THR A 106 6.73 1.05 10.27
C THR A 106 6.22 0.46 8.95
N ARG A 107 6.56 -0.79 8.68
CA ARG A 107 6.18 -1.52 7.46
C ARG A 107 5.24 -2.66 7.83
N ILE A 108 3.95 -2.47 7.64
CA ILE A 108 2.92 -3.49 7.93
C ILE A 108 2.22 -4.00 6.68
N MET A 109 2.43 -3.33 5.55
CA MET A 109 1.85 -3.72 4.25
C MET A 109 2.94 -3.87 3.21
N GLN A 110 2.63 -4.62 2.16
CA GLN A 110 3.54 -4.86 1.04
C GLN A 110 2.75 -5.03 -0.26
N VAL A 111 3.43 -4.77 -1.36
CA VAL A 111 2.91 -4.97 -2.71
C VAL A 111 3.58 -6.19 -3.33
N CYS A 112 2.81 -7.05 -4.00
CA CYS A 112 3.36 -8.15 -4.77
C CYS A 112 2.66 -8.30 -6.12
N LEU A 113 3.41 -8.82 -7.10
CA LEU A 113 2.85 -9.18 -8.40
C LEU A 113 2.02 -10.47 -8.28
N PRO A 114 1.04 -10.68 -9.18
CA PRO A 114 0.28 -11.94 -9.20
C PRO A 114 1.15 -13.18 -9.39
N SER A 115 2.28 -13.04 -10.09
CA SER A 115 3.26 -14.10 -10.30
C SER A 115 4.09 -14.43 -9.05
N LEU A 116 4.08 -13.56 -8.05
CA LEU A 116 4.95 -13.59 -6.87
C LEU A 116 6.45 -13.48 -7.21
N MET A 117 6.79 -13.12 -8.43
CA MET A 117 8.18 -12.91 -8.83
C MET A 117 8.76 -11.65 -8.19
N PRO A 118 10.06 -11.67 -7.85
CA PRO A 118 10.76 -10.45 -7.46
C PRO A 118 10.66 -9.37 -8.54
N PHE A 119 10.69 -8.12 -8.13
CA PHE A 119 10.63 -7.00 -9.07
C PHE A 119 11.40 -5.79 -8.54
N ARG A 120 11.71 -4.87 -9.45
CA ARG A 120 12.28 -3.58 -9.14
C ARG A 120 11.20 -2.50 -9.20
N VAL A 121 11.42 -1.41 -8.48
CA VAL A 121 10.54 -0.23 -8.50
C VAL A 121 11.33 0.92 -9.11
N GLU A 122 10.78 1.49 -10.19
CA GLU A 122 11.28 2.71 -10.80
C GLU A 122 10.38 3.87 -10.39
N TRP A 123 10.98 4.97 -9.97
CA TRP A 123 10.25 6.16 -9.54
C TRP A 123 10.10 7.14 -10.69
N ALA A 124 8.87 7.58 -10.92
CA ALA A 124 8.53 8.58 -11.92
C ALA A 124 7.92 9.81 -11.24
N ASP A 125 7.98 10.95 -11.92
CA ASP A 125 7.39 12.19 -11.40
C ASP A 125 5.87 12.08 -11.30
N TYR A 126 5.23 11.38 -12.26
CA TYR A 126 3.80 11.09 -12.27
C TYR A 126 3.55 9.83 -13.10
N LEU A 127 2.37 9.23 -12.90
CA LEU A 127 1.91 8.08 -13.69
C LEU A 127 0.92 8.55 -14.76
N PRO A 128 0.82 7.81 -15.90
CA PRO A 128 -0.18 8.10 -16.92
C PRO A 128 -1.60 8.11 -16.36
N GLN A 129 -2.41 9.07 -16.73
CA GLN A 129 -3.80 9.18 -16.32
C GLN A 129 -4.64 8.05 -16.90
N THR A 130 -5.69 7.67 -16.18
CA THR A 130 -6.72 6.74 -16.63
C THR A 130 -8.11 7.31 -16.35
N GLN A 131 -9.14 6.73 -16.98
CA GLN A 131 -10.52 7.14 -16.73
C GLN A 131 -10.93 6.91 -15.28
N ARG A 132 -10.47 5.81 -14.65
CA ARG A 132 -10.72 5.52 -13.24
C ARG A 132 -10.02 6.52 -12.31
N GLY A 133 -8.78 6.89 -12.65
CA GLY A 133 -7.97 7.79 -11.83
C GLY A 133 -7.80 7.26 -10.41
N ALA A 134 -8.14 8.07 -9.42
CA ALA A 134 -8.01 7.75 -7.99
C ALA A 134 -9.24 7.06 -7.40
N GLY A 135 -10.25 6.69 -8.19
CA GLY A 135 -11.43 5.99 -7.70
C GLY A 135 -11.08 4.63 -7.09
N GLY A 136 -11.45 4.40 -5.83
CA GLY A 136 -11.21 3.15 -5.11
C GLY A 136 -12.41 2.79 -4.22
N PHE A 137 -12.30 1.76 -3.41
CA PHE A 137 -13.25 1.34 -2.37
C PHE A 137 -14.73 1.58 -2.74
N GLY A 138 -15.22 0.85 -3.78
CA GLY A 138 -16.61 0.90 -4.21
C GLY A 138 -16.89 1.86 -5.35
N SER A 139 -15.91 2.51 -5.94
CA SER A 139 -16.11 3.46 -7.04
C SER A 139 -16.65 2.80 -8.31
N THR A 140 -16.42 1.48 -8.51
CA THR A 140 -16.80 0.74 -9.72
C THR A 140 -18.09 -0.06 -9.55
N GLY A 141 -18.79 0.11 -8.45
CA GLY A 141 -20.03 -0.61 -8.19
C GLY A 141 -20.42 -0.53 -6.72
N LYS A 142 -21.40 -1.32 -6.38
CA LYS A 142 -21.93 -1.38 -5.01
C LYS A 142 -21.62 -2.69 -4.34
#